data_fe03aa90312e0d59c9458ad81d123119
#
_entry.id   fe03aa90312e0d59c9458ad81d123119
#
_cell.length_a   1.000
_cell.length_b   1.000
_cell.length_c   1.000
_cell.angle_alpha   90.00
_cell.angle_beta   90.00
_cell.angle_gamma   90.00
#
_symmetry.space_group_name_H-M   'P 1'
#
loop_
_entity.id
_entity.type
_entity.pdbx_description
1 polymer ?
#
loop_
_entity_poly.entity_id
_entity_poly.type
_entity_poly.pdbx_seq_one_letter_code
_entity_poly.pdbx_strand_id
1 'polypeptide(L)' 'CPGWVLTPLVQQQIDERARADGDLERARHDLLAEKQPSLEFVTPEQLGELTLYLCSDAAAQVRGVAWNIDGGWAAR' A
#
# COMPACT_ATOMS: atom_id res chain seq x y z
N CYS A 1 -4.03 -2.75 -8.35
CA CYS A 1 -4.57 -3.36 -7.11
C CYS A 1 -3.66 -3.00 -5.94
N PRO A 2 -3.99 -1.98 -5.17
CA PRO A 2 -3.14 -1.55 -4.07
C PRO A 2 -3.20 -2.48 -2.86
N GLY A 3 -2.10 -2.50 -2.09
CA GLY A 3 -2.08 -3.08 -0.77
C GLY A 3 -2.38 -2.02 0.29
N TRP A 4 -1.59 -1.98 1.38
CA TRP A 4 -1.75 -0.95 2.39
C TRP A 4 -1.26 0.40 1.86
N VAL A 5 -2.16 1.34 1.72
CA VAL A 5 -1.86 2.73 1.33
C VAL A 5 -2.03 3.62 2.55
N LEU A 6 -1.03 4.45 2.83
CA LEU A 6 -1.11 5.35 3.97
C LEU A 6 -2.07 6.51 3.67
N THR A 7 -3.31 6.33 4.11
CA THR A 7 -4.38 7.31 4.01
C THR A 7 -4.82 7.72 5.42
N PRO A 8 -5.65 8.77 5.57
CA PRO A 8 -6.17 9.12 6.90
C PRO A 8 -6.88 7.96 7.60
N LEU A 9 -7.59 7.11 6.85
CA LEU A 9 -8.28 5.96 7.44
C LEU A 9 -7.29 4.94 7.99
N VAL A 10 -6.23 4.63 7.25
CA VAL A 10 -5.19 3.70 7.69
C VAL A 10 -4.40 4.30 8.86
N GLN A 11 -4.13 5.60 8.82
CA GLN A 11 -3.46 6.28 9.94
C GLN A 11 -4.29 6.16 11.23
N GLN A 12 -5.61 6.25 11.11
CA GLN A 12 -6.50 6.06 12.26
C GLN A 12 -6.37 4.66 12.85
N GLN A 13 -6.29 3.62 12.02
CA GLN A 13 -6.08 2.25 12.47
C GLN A 13 -4.75 2.08 13.19
N ILE A 14 -3.69 2.71 12.67
CA ILE A 14 -2.38 2.70 13.32
C ILE A 14 -2.45 3.36 14.70
N ASP A 15 -3.11 4.51 14.79
CA ASP A 15 -3.26 5.24 16.04
C ASP A 15 -4.03 4.42 17.09
N GLU A 16 -5.05 3.71 16.67
CA GLU A 16 -5.82 2.83 17.58
C GLU A 16 -4.96 1.68 18.10
N ARG A 17 -4.17 1.03 17.23
CA ARG A 17 -3.23 -0.02 17.65
C ARG A 17 -2.16 0.54 18.59
N ALA A 18 -1.64 1.74 18.29
CA ALA A 18 -0.62 2.39 19.12
C ALA A 18 -1.14 2.70 20.52
N ARG A 19 -2.41 3.07 20.64
CA ARG A 19 -3.03 3.31 21.94
C ARG A 19 -3.07 2.05 22.80
N ALA A 20 -3.32 0.89 22.18
CA ALA A 20 -3.34 -0.39 22.86
C ALA A 20 -1.93 -0.85 23.25
N ASP A 21 -0.95 -0.69 22.35
CA ASP A 21 0.42 -1.19 22.51
C ASP A 21 1.37 -0.15 23.12
N GLY A 22 1.02 1.13 23.04
CA GLY A 22 1.86 2.22 23.54
C GLY A 22 3.05 2.58 22.66
N ASP A 23 3.15 2.02 21.43
CA ASP A 23 4.25 2.25 20.51
C ASP A 23 3.75 2.38 19.07
N LEU A 24 3.87 3.60 18.51
CA LEU A 24 3.40 3.91 17.17
C LEU A 24 4.19 3.17 16.08
N GLU A 25 5.51 3.10 16.19
CA GLU A 25 6.36 2.42 15.22
C GLU A 25 6.08 0.92 15.18
N ARG A 26 5.89 0.32 16.34
CA ARG A 26 5.55 -1.10 16.44
C ARG A 26 4.18 -1.38 15.81
N ALA A 27 3.20 -0.52 16.04
CA ALA A 27 1.87 -0.67 15.45
C ALA A 27 1.92 -0.63 13.92
N ARG A 28 2.71 0.28 13.35
CA ARG A 28 2.93 0.38 11.90
C ARG A 28 3.59 -0.88 11.36
N HIS A 29 4.67 -1.31 11.99
CA HIS A 29 5.41 -2.51 11.60
C HIS A 29 4.52 -3.75 11.63
N ASP A 30 3.77 -3.95 12.72
CA ASP A 30 2.92 -5.11 12.87
C ASP A 30 1.81 -5.15 11.83
N LEU A 31 1.22 -4.00 11.50
CA LEU A 31 0.20 -3.92 10.47
C LEU A 31 0.77 -4.32 9.09
N LEU A 32 1.94 -3.82 8.75
CA LEU A 32 2.60 -4.12 7.49
C LEU A 32 3.10 -5.57 7.42
N ALA A 33 3.69 -6.07 8.50
CA ALA A 33 4.26 -7.41 8.55
C ALA A 33 3.23 -8.51 8.33
N GLU A 34 1.96 -8.27 8.65
CA GLU A 34 0.90 -9.24 8.45
C GLU A 34 0.74 -9.60 6.97
N LYS A 35 0.91 -8.66 6.07
CA LYS A 35 0.52 -8.81 4.67
C LYS A 35 1.54 -8.33 3.66
N GLN A 36 2.31 -7.31 3.97
CA GLN A 36 3.09 -6.56 2.98
C GLN A 36 4.61 -6.76 3.19
N PRO A 37 5.24 -7.70 2.43
CA PRO A 37 6.66 -8.04 2.63
C PRO A 37 7.63 -6.86 2.56
N SER A 38 7.31 -5.79 1.83
CA SER A 38 8.18 -4.61 1.74
C SER A 38 8.30 -3.87 3.07
N LEU A 39 7.37 -4.08 4.01
CA LEU A 39 7.27 -3.36 5.29
C LEU A 39 7.17 -1.85 5.12
N GLU A 40 6.67 -1.43 3.96
CA GLU A 40 6.45 -0.02 3.63
C GLU A 40 5.01 0.17 3.13
N PHE A 41 4.43 1.32 3.43
CA PHE A 41 3.14 1.68 2.87
C PHE A 41 3.29 2.11 1.42
N VAL A 42 2.30 1.76 0.60
CA VAL A 42 2.14 2.37 -0.72
C VAL A 42 1.71 3.82 -0.50
N THR A 43 2.34 4.75 -1.20
CA THR A 43 1.94 6.15 -1.10
C THR A 43 0.86 6.49 -2.13
N PRO A 44 -0.01 7.46 -1.85
CA PRO A 44 -0.96 7.94 -2.85
C PRO A 44 -0.26 8.42 -4.13
N GLU A 45 0.94 9.00 -4.01
CA GLU A 45 1.75 9.45 -5.13
C GLU A 45 2.17 8.28 -6.02
N GLN A 46 2.57 7.16 -5.42
CA GLN A 46 2.93 5.95 -6.17
C GLN A 46 1.74 5.41 -6.95
N LEU A 47 0.56 5.39 -6.33
CA LEU A 47 -0.67 5.00 -7.03
C LEU A 47 -1.00 5.95 -8.17
N GLY A 48 -0.83 7.24 -7.95
CA GLY A 48 -1.05 8.27 -8.97
C GLY A 48 -0.12 8.09 -10.17
N GLU A 49 1.16 7.83 -9.94
CA GLU A 49 2.14 7.61 -11.00
C GLU A 49 1.80 6.36 -11.82
N LEU A 50 1.43 5.25 -11.18
CA LEU A 50 0.99 4.05 -11.88
C LEU A 50 -0.26 4.31 -12.71
N THR A 51 -1.23 5.02 -12.16
CA THR A 51 -2.46 5.38 -12.86
C THR A 51 -2.15 6.24 -14.08
N LEU A 52 -1.26 7.21 -13.93
CA LEU A 52 -0.83 8.07 -15.03
C LEU A 52 -0.19 7.26 -16.16
N TYR A 53 0.66 6.32 -15.82
CA TYR A 53 1.27 5.41 -16.81
C TYR A 53 0.19 4.62 -17.55
N LEU A 54 -0.74 4.00 -16.82
CA LEU A 54 -1.80 3.16 -17.42
C LEU A 54 -2.75 3.96 -18.31
N CYS A 55 -2.90 5.26 -18.07
CA CYS A 55 -3.69 6.16 -18.91
C CYS A 55 -2.89 6.74 -20.07
N SER A 56 -1.60 6.48 -20.16
CA SER A 56 -0.72 7.03 -21.21
C SER A 56 -0.75 6.19 -22.47
N ASP A 57 -0.29 6.76 -23.58
CA ASP A 57 -0.14 6.04 -24.84
C ASP A 57 0.89 4.91 -24.74
N ALA A 58 1.89 5.06 -23.86
CA ALA A 58 2.91 4.04 -23.63
C ALA A 58 2.32 2.74 -23.10
N ALA A 59 1.15 2.78 -22.43
CA ALA A 59 0.47 1.62 -21.89
C ALA A 59 -0.63 1.07 -22.81
N ALA A 60 -0.66 1.45 -24.09
CA ALA A 60 -1.74 1.08 -25.02
C ALA A 60 -1.95 -0.44 -25.16
N GLN A 61 -0.89 -1.23 -24.96
CA GLN A 61 -0.96 -2.69 -25.06
C GLN A 61 -1.16 -3.37 -23.70
N VAL A 62 -1.25 -2.61 -22.61
CA VAL A 62 -1.50 -3.14 -21.27
C VAL A 62 -3.00 -3.29 -21.06
N ARG A 63 -3.51 -4.47 -21.36
CA ARG A 63 -4.96 -4.75 -21.32
C ARG A 63 -5.23 -6.10 -20.67
N GLY A 64 -6.36 -6.21 -19.99
CA GLY A 64 -6.80 -7.47 -19.41
C GLY A 64 -5.93 -7.96 -18.27
N VAL A 65 -5.23 -7.06 -17.58
CA VAL A 65 -4.32 -7.41 -16.49
C VAL A 65 -4.65 -6.60 -15.23
N ALA A 66 -4.53 -7.25 -14.07
CA ALA A 66 -4.56 -6.58 -12.78
C ALA A 66 -3.11 -6.31 -12.38
N TRP A 67 -2.79 -5.04 -12.17
CA TRP A 67 -1.41 -4.62 -11.83
C TRP A 67 -1.33 -4.31 -10.34
N ASN A 68 -0.56 -5.12 -9.61
CA ASN A 68 -0.43 -4.97 -8.17
C ASN A 68 0.59 -3.89 -7.80
N ILE A 69 0.27 -3.12 -6.77
CA ILE A 69 1.19 -2.18 -6.12
C ILE A 69 0.95 -2.33 -4.61
N ASP A 70 1.49 -3.39 -4.05
CA ASP A 70 1.11 -3.90 -2.74
C ASP A 70 2.30 -4.36 -1.88
N GLY A 71 3.51 -3.93 -2.23
CA GLY A 71 4.71 -4.30 -1.47
C GLY A 71 4.99 -5.80 -1.43
N GLY A 72 4.43 -6.56 -2.37
CA GLY A 72 4.64 -7.99 -2.48
C GLY A 72 3.56 -8.84 -1.83
N TRP A 73 2.49 -8.26 -1.32
CA TRP A 73 1.41 -8.99 -0.65
C TRP A 73 0.91 -10.18 -1.48
N ALA A 74 0.59 -9.97 -2.75
CA ALA A 74 0.05 -11.02 -3.61
C ALA A 74 1.10 -12.04 -4.05
N ALA A 75 2.37 -11.76 -3.87
CA ALA A 75 3.47 -12.63 -4.28
C ALA A 75 3.95 -13.58 -3.18
N ARG A 76 3.47 -13.39 -1.96
CA ARG A 76 3.91 -14.20 -0.81
C ARG A 76 3.14 -15.50 -0.67
#